data_063acabc27c7d0ffc3bcccb32b6d08ab
#
_entry.id   063acabc27c7d0ffc3bcccb32b6d08ab
#
_cell.length_a   1.000
_cell.length_b   1.000
_cell.length_c   1.000
_cell.angle_alpha   90.00
_cell.angle_beta   90.00
_cell.angle_gamma   90.00
#
_symmetry.space_group_name_H-M   'P 1'
#
loop_
_entity.id
_entity.type
_entity.pdbx_description
1 polymer ?
#
loop_
_entity_poly.entity_id
_entity_poly.type
_entity_poly.pdbx_seq_one_letter_code
_entity_poly.pdbx_strand_id
1 'polypeptide(L)'
;LHPAILGMMVGKRLLYLWMKERKMGSMGVLVLGTEEGEEFVREVERRSGQRLPNCYQCHKCTAGCPISFAMDLGPARVMRLVQLGQEAVLKSNTIWYCASCMTCTTRCPQEVDIARVMDTLRIMAREKGFVADKDVPTFNDVFLGNVRSHGRIFELTLVLWYNLKSLNPFRDVMKGPRMFLKGKIPIFPHWVRDKRSLNRIFEVAKKREEL
;
A
#
# COMPACT_ATOMS: atom_id res chain seq x y z
N LEU A 1 -10.74 -35.23 5.80
CA LEU A 1 -10.87 -33.83 6.13
C LEU A 1 -12.15 -33.64 6.96
N HIS A 2 -11.99 -33.21 8.21
CA HIS A 2 -13.06 -33.14 9.21
C HIS A 2 -14.09 -32.05 8.82
N PRO A 3 -15.42 -32.32 8.82
CA PRO A 3 -16.45 -31.39 8.35
C PRO A 3 -16.48 -30.03 9.08
N ALA A 4 -15.97 -29.95 10.30
CA ALA A 4 -15.85 -28.71 11.07
C ALA A 4 -14.85 -27.70 10.46
N ILE A 5 -13.81 -28.16 9.73
CA ILE A 5 -12.81 -27.29 9.09
C ILE A 5 -13.39 -26.68 7.82
N LEU A 6 -14.20 -27.46 7.10
CA LEU A 6 -14.86 -26.99 5.87
C LEU A 6 -15.90 -25.91 6.15
N GLY A 7 -16.67 -26.06 7.23
CA GLY A 7 -17.65 -25.05 7.67
C GLY A 7 -17.03 -23.72 8.08
N MET A 8 -15.87 -23.74 8.76
CA MET A 8 -15.15 -22.53 9.16
C MET A 8 -14.54 -21.78 7.98
N MET A 9 -14.06 -22.50 6.96
CA MET A 9 -13.48 -21.88 5.75
C MET A 9 -14.56 -21.27 4.85
N VAL A 10 -15.72 -21.93 4.74
CA VAL A 10 -16.87 -21.44 3.96
C VAL A 10 -17.48 -20.20 4.63
N GLY A 11 -17.63 -20.21 5.95
CA GLY A 11 -18.16 -19.06 6.70
C GLY A 11 -17.28 -17.81 6.60
N LYS A 12 -15.94 -17.96 6.68
CA LYS A 12 -15.00 -16.85 6.51
C LYS A 12 -15.00 -16.30 5.08
N ARG A 13 -15.14 -17.17 4.08
CA ARG A 13 -15.19 -16.76 2.68
C ARG A 13 -16.49 -16.03 2.33
N LEU A 14 -17.62 -16.50 2.86
CA LEU A 14 -18.92 -15.83 2.76
C LEU A 14 -18.96 -14.49 3.51
N LEU A 15 -18.39 -14.43 4.72
CA LEU A 15 -18.26 -13.19 5.48
C LEU A 15 -17.35 -12.18 4.76
N TYR A 16 -16.26 -12.66 4.16
CA TYR A 16 -15.35 -11.81 3.36
C TYR A 16 -16.04 -11.28 2.11
N LEU A 17 -16.79 -12.11 1.39
CA LEU A 17 -17.58 -11.70 0.22
C LEU A 17 -18.69 -10.72 0.61
N TRP A 18 -19.41 -10.97 1.71
CA TRP A 18 -20.45 -10.08 2.22
C TRP A 18 -19.89 -8.73 2.72
N MET A 19 -18.70 -8.72 3.36
CA MET A 19 -17.99 -7.49 3.72
C MET A 19 -17.48 -6.74 2.48
N LYS A 20 -17.07 -7.46 1.43
CA LYS A 20 -16.66 -6.90 0.15
C LYS A 20 -17.84 -6.22 -0.56
N GLU A 21 -19.01 -6.84 -0.56
CA GLU A 21 -20.24 -6.25 -1.13
C GLU A 21 -20.71 -5.00 -0.37
N ARG A 22 -20.61 -4.98 0.97
CA ARG A 22 -20.93 -3.78 1.76
C ARG A 22 -19.97 -2.61 1.54
N LYS A 23 -18.68 -2.87 1.27
CA LYS A 23 -17.73 -1.80 0.95
C LYS A 23 -17.90 -1.23 -0.46
N MET A 24 -18.61 -1.94 -1.35
CA MET A 24 -18.97 -1.42 -2.68
C MET A 24 -20.22 -0.52 -2.67
N GLY A 25 -20.90 -0.39 -1.53
CA GLY A 25 -22.06 0.47 -1.36
C GLY A 25 -21.71 1.93 -1.16
N SER A 26 -21.73 2.66 -2.18
CA SER A 26 -21.82 4.08 -2.52
C SER A 26 -20.65 4.57 -3.37
N MET A 27 -20.50 4.01 -4.53
CA MET A 27 -19.93 4.79 -5.61
C MET A 27 -21.04 5.76 -6.05
N GLY A 28 -20.99 6.97 -5.51
CA GLY A 28 -21.89 8.05 -5.89
C GLY A 28 -21.88 8.27 -7.41
N VAL A 29 -22.88 8.99 -7.91
CA VAL A 29 -22.99 9.38 -9.33
C VAL A 29 -21.62 9.88 -9.80
N LEU A 30 -21.08 9.26 -10.85
CA LEU A 30 -19.82 9.65 -11.46
C LEU A 30 -20.04 10.99 -12.15
N VAL A 31 -19.62 12.08 -11.52
CA VAL A 31 -19.68 13.42 -12.13
C VAL A 31 -18.40 13.59 -12.95
N LEU A 32 -18.54 13.72 -14.26
CA LEU A 32 -17.42 13.91 -15.20
C LEU A 32 -17.26 15.39 -15.55
N GLY A 33 -16.00 15.81 -15.79
CA GLY A 33 -15.70 17.14 -16.30
C GLY A 33 -15.87 18.27 -15.28
N THR A 34 -15.64 18.01 -14.00
CA THR A 34 -15.53 19.08 -13.00
C THR A 34 -14.14 19.69 -13.03
N GLU A 35 -14.03 20.99 -12.77
CA GLU A 35 -12.73 21.69 -12.65
C GLU A 35 -11.82 21.04 -11.59
N GLU A 36 -12.40 20.59 -10.47
CA GLU A 36 -11.70 19.84 -9.42
C GLU A 36 -11.13 18.50 -9.93
N GLY A 37 -11.90 17.79 -10.75
CA GLY A 37 -11.46 16.54 -11.35
C GLY A 37 -10.31 16.73 -12.34
N GLU A 38 -10.35 17.79 -13.15
CA GLU A 38 -9.25 18.12 -14.06
C GLU A 38 -7.99 18.55 -13.30
N GLU A 39 -8.13 19.30 -12.21
CA GLU A 39 -7.01 19.68 -11.35
C GLU A 39 -6.38 18.44 -10.72
N PHE A 40 -7.19 17.50 -10.23
CA PHE A 40 -6.71 16.22 -9.70
C PHE A 40 -5.90 15.43 -10.74
N VAL A 41 -6.39 15.32 -11.99
CA VAL A 41 -5.65 14.66 -13.08
C VAL A 41 -4.30 15.33 -13.32
N ARG A 42 -4.29 16.66 -13.47
CA ARG A 42 -3.06 17.45 -13.67
C ARG A 42 -2.06 17.24 -12.52
N GLU A 43 -2.53 17.22 -11.30
CA GLU A 43 -1.67 17.01 -10.13
C GLU A 43 -1.06 15.61 -10.11
N VAL A 44 -1.86 14.57 -10.43
CA VAL A 44 -1.33 13.20 -10.54
C VAL A 44 -0.30 13.10 -11.67
N GLU A 45 -0.56 13.72 -12.84
CA GLU A 45 0.41 13.76 -13.95
C GLU A 45 1.70 14.48 -13.56
N ARG A 46 1.58 15.63 -12.93
CA ARG A 46 2.74 16.43 -12.49
C ARG A 46 3.62 15.67 -11.50
N ARG A 47 3.02 15.05 -10.48
CA ARG A 47 3.76 14.31 -9.44
C ARG A 47 4.31 12.99 -9.95
N SER A 48 3.54 12.24 -10.72
CA SER A 48 3.98 10.94 -11.25
C SER A 48 4.91 11.07 -12.45
N GLY A 49 4.88 12.21 -13.16
CA GLY A 49 5.58 12.39 -14.42
C GLY A 49 5.02 11.51 -15.55
N GLN A 50 3.80 10.99 -15.38
CA GLN A 50 3.17 10.07 -16.32
C GLN A 50 2.02 10.76 -17.08
N ARG A 51 1.92 10.50 -18.37
CA ARG A 51 0.79 10.97 -19.19
C ARG A 51 -0.36 9.95 -19.11
N LEU A 52 -1.37 10.27 -18.31
CA LEU A 52 -2.52 9.40 -18.05
C LEU A 52 -3.36 9.10 -19.31
N PRO A 53 -3.54 10.03 -20.29
CA PRO A 53 -4.27 9.76 -21.52
C PRO A 53 -3.65 8.66 -22.39
N ASN A 54 -2.36 8.36 -22.24
CA ASN A 54 -1.70 7.28 -22.97
C ASN A 54 -2.31 5.91 -22.63
N CYS A 55 -2.93 5.76 -21.45
CA CYS A 55 -3.54 4.50 -21.04
C CYS A 55 -4.86 4.26 -21.78
N TYR A 56 -4.88 3.34 -22.74
CA TYR A 56 -6.08 2.94 -23.48
C TYR A 56 -6.87 1.78 -22.86
N GLN A 57 -6.62 1.48 -21.58
CA GLN A 57 -7.43 0.51 -20.81
C GLN A 57 -7.37 -0.94 -21.33
N CYS A 58 -6.21 -1.42 -21.76
CA CYS A 58 -6.03 -2.80 -22.24
C CYS A 58 -6.10 -3.88 -21.16
N HIS A 59 -6.15 -3.53 -19.89
CA HIS A 59 -6.26 -4.40 -18.71
C HIS A 59 -5.08 -5.35 -18.45
N LYS A 60 -3.98 -5.30 -19.22
CA LYS A 60 -2.78 -6.15 -18.98
C LYS A 60 -2.18 -5.95 -17.58
N CYS A 61 -2.27 -4.73 -17.03
CA CYS A 61 -1.81 -4.43 -15.68
C CYS A 61 -2.62 -5.16 -14.60
N THR A 62 -3.94 -5.28 -14.75
CA THR A 62 -4.80 -6.01 -13.81
C THR A 62 -4.61 -7.52 -13.96
N ALA A 63 -4.59 -8.02 -15.20
CA ALA A 63 -4.40 -9.45 -15.47
C ALA A 63 -3.04 -9.98 -14.98
N GLY A 64 -2.02 -9.12 -14.97
CA GLY A 64 -0.68 -9.49 -14.51
C GLY A 64 -0.38 -9.19 -13.04
N CYS A 65 -1.29 -8.56 -12.31
CA CYS A 65 -1.04 -8.18 -10.92
C CYS A 65 -1.11 -9.39 -9.97
N PRO A 66 -0.01 -9.72 -9.25
CA PRO A 66 0.02 -10.90 -8.38
C PRO A 66 -0.89 -10.79 -7.16
N ILE A 67 -1.33 -9.58 -6.82
CA ILE A 67 -2.17 -9.31 -5.63
C ILE A 67 -3.54 -8.72 -6.00
N SER A 68 -3.94 -8.75 -7.27
CA SER A 68 -5.23 -8.22 -7.73
C SER A 68 -6.43 -8.86 -7.02
N PHE A 69 -6.29 -10.09 -6.54
CA PHE A 69 -7.32 -10.80 -5.79
C PHE A 69 -7.65 -10.18 -4.43
N ALA A 70 -6.74 -9.43 -3.84
CA ALA A 70 -6.90 -8.75 -2.55
C ALA A 70 -7.35 -7.28 -2.71
N MET A 71 -7.31 -6.75 -3.92
CA MET A 71 -7.64 -5.36 -4.22
C MET A 71 -9.15 -5.17 -4.38
N ASP A 72 -9.67 -4.05 -3.90
CA ASP A 72 -11.05 -3.59 -4.17
C ASP A 72 -11.21 -3.08 -5.61
N LEU A 73 -10.18 -2.42 -6.13
CA LEU A 73 -10.09 -1.97 -7.50
C LEU A 73 -8.85 -2.58 -8.17
N GLY A 74 -9.00 -3.19 -9.33
CA GLY A 74 -7.83 -3.61 -10.11
C GLY A 74 -7.05 -2.41 -10.65
N PRO A 75 -5.74 -2.55 -10.95
CA PRO A 75 -4.90 -1.45 -11.44
C PRO A 75 -5.48 -0.70 -12.64
N ALA A 76 -6.10 -1.39 -13.61
CA ALA A 76 -6.74 -0.73 -14.75
C ALA A 76 -7.91 0.16 -14.34
N ARG A 77 -8.71 -0.24 -13.34
CA ARG A 77 -9.81 0.57 -12.82
C ARG A 77 -9.30 1.80 -12.08
N VAL A 78 -8.22 1.67 -11.32
CA VAL A 78 -7.57 2.83 -10.69
C VAL A 78 -7.14 3.82 -11.76
N MET A 79 -6.42 3.38 -12.81
CA MET A 79 -6.03 4.23 -13.93
C MET A 79 -7.23 4.92 -14.59
N ARG A 80 -8.34 4.19 -14.77
CA ARG A 80 -9.56 4.76 -15.36
C ARG A 80 -10.20 5.83 -14.49
N LEU A 81 -10.30 5.59 -13.18
CA LEU A 81 -10.85 6.57 -12.24
C LEU A 81 -9.99 7.83 -12.18
N VAL A 82 -8.67 7.69 -12.22
CA VAL A 82 -7.76 8.84 -12.27
C VAL A 82 -7.97 9.62 -13.58
N GLN A 83 -8.05 8.95 -14.73
CA GLN A 83 -8.33 9.61 -16.02
C GLN A 83 -9.65 10.39 -16.01
N LEU A 84 -10.64 9.90 -15.28
CA LEU A 84 -11.96 10.54 -15.13
C LEU A 84 -12.00 11.60 -14.02
N GLY A 85 -10.87 11.95 -13.43
CA GLY A 85 -10.80 12.95 -12.37
C GLY A 85 -11.46 12.54 -11.05
N GLN A 86 -11.62 11.22 -10.81
CA GLN A 86 -12.33 10.74 -9.64
C GLN A 86 -11.39 10.64 -8.43
N GLU A 87 -11.35 11.68 -7.60
CA GLU A 87 -10.55 11.71 -6.38
C GLU A 87 -10.93 10.61 -5.38
N ALA A 88 -12.14 10.06 -5.48
CA ALA A 88 -12.59 8.94 -4.66
C ALA A 88 -11.65 7.71 -4.71
N VAL A 89 -10.82 7.61 -5.75
CA VAL A 89 -9.77 6.58 -5.88
C VAL A 89 -8.77 6.62 -4.72
N LEU A 90 -8.53 7.78 -4.12
CA LEU A 90 -7.64 7.94 -2.96
C LEU A 90 -8.14 7.21 -1.71
N LYS A 91 -9.44 6.90 -1.66
CA LYS A 91 -10.07 6.16 -0.55
C LYS A 91 -10.06 4.64 -0.76
N SER A 92 -9.51 4.16 -1.89
CA SER A 92 -9.43 2.72 -2.18
C SER A 92 -8.35 2.03 -1.36
N ASN A 93 -8.58 0.73 -1.05
CA ASN A 93 -7.55 -0.10 -0.41
C ASN A 93 -6.44 -0.48 -1.39
N THR A 94 -6.72 -0.48 -2.69
CA THR A 94 -5.79 -0.91 -3.74
C THR A 94 -4.45 -0.20 -3.68
N ILE A 95 -4.47 1.14 -3.49
CA ILE A 95 -3.24 1.93 -3.43
C ILE A 95 -2.34 1.52 -2.25
N TRP A 96 -2.93 1.01 -1.16
CA TRP A 96 -2.20 0.54 0.03
C TRP A 96 -1.70 -0.89 -0.14
N TYR A 97 -2.44 -1.76 -0.82
CA TYR A 97 -2.06 -3.15 -1.05
C TYR A 97 -1.07 -3.32 -2.19
N CYS A 98 -0.88 -2.28 -3.01
CA CYS A 98 0.11 -2.31 -4.08
C CYS A 98 1.51 -2.58 -3.53
N ALA A 99 2.13 -3.71 -3.93
CA ALA A 99 3.46 -4.12 -3.50
C ALA A 99 4.58 -3.44 -4.30
N SER A 100 4.27 -2.48 -5.17
CA SER A 100 5.23 -1.77 -6.05
C SER A 100 6.17 -2.73 -6.81
N CYS A 101 5.65 -3.91 -7.20
CA CYS A 101 6.44 -4.98 -7.85
C CYS A 101 6.77 -4.71 -9.33
N MET A 102 6.34 -3.57 -9.88
CA MET A 102 6.60 -3.09 -11.24
C MET A 102 6.04 -3.97 -12.38
N THR A 103 5.37 -5.09 -12.07
CA THR A 103 4.82 -6.01 -13.10
C THR A 103 3.84 -5.32 -14.03
N CYS A 104 3.00 -4.41 -13.52
CA CYS A 104 2.05 -3.64 -14.33
C CYS A 104 2.76 -2.67 -15.28
N THR A 105 3.85 -2.04 -14.85
CA THR A 105 4.69 -1.11 -15.62
C THR A 105 5.38 -1.85 -16.76
N THR A 106 6.06 -2.97 -16.48
CA THR A 106 6.77 -3.76 -17.50
C THR A 106 5.86 -4.37 -18.57
N ARG A 107 4.58 -4.62 -18.22
CA ARG A 107 3.59 -5.18 -19.15
C ARG A 107 2.78 -4.10 -19.91
N CYS A 108 2.99 -2.82 -19.60
CA CYS A 108 2.22 -1.74 -20.24
C CYS A 108 2.69 -1.51 -21.68
N PRO A 109 1.83 -1.69 -22.72
CA PRO A 109 2.20 -1.48 -24.10
C PRO A 109 2.36 0.00 -24.45
N GLN A 110 1.88 0.90 -23.59
CA GLN A 110 2.03 2.36 -23.73
C GLN A 110 3.10 2.93 -22.80
N GLU A 111 3.92 2.06 -22.20
CA GLU A 111 5.04 2.44 -21.34
C GLU A 111 4.65 3.36 -20.16
N VAL A 112 3.37 3.31 -19.74
CA VAL A 112 2.90 4.05 -18.57
C VAL A 112 3.41 3.35 -17.31
N ASP A 113 4.10 4.09 -16.45
CA ASP A 113 4.55 3.59 -15.15
C ASP A 113 3.40 3.64 -14.14
N ILE A 114 2.59 2.57 -14.16
CA ILE A 114 1.41 2.44 -13.30
C ILE A 114 1.80 2.32 -11.82
N ALA A 115 2.94 1.68 -11.54
CA ALA A 115 3.42 1.56 -10.16
C ALA A 115 3.74 2.94 -9.57
N ARG A 116 4.34 3.82 -10.37
CA ARG A 116 4.63 5.20 -9.96
C ARG A 116 3.34 6.03 -9.76
N VAL A 117 2.34 5.82 -10.60
CA VAL A 117 1.01 6.43 -10.39
C VAL A 117 0.41 5.95 -9.06
N MET A 118 0.48 4.64 -8.74
CA MET A 118 0.00 4.10 -7.46
C MET A 118 0.72 4.70 -6.26
N ASP A 119 2.04 4.89 -6.35
CA ASP A 119 2.82 5.53 -5.28
C ASP A 119 2.45 7.00 -5.11
N THR A 120 2.25 7.73 -6.20
CA THR A 120 1.76 9.11 -6.18
C THR A 120 0.40 9.21 -5.50
N LEU A 121 -0.56 8.34 -5.86
CA LEU A 121 -1.88 8.32 -5.24
C LEU A 121 -1.80 7.99 -3.74
N ARG A 122 -0.87 7.13 -3.32
CA ARG A 122 -0.64 6.79 -1.91
C ARG A 122 -0.14 8.01 -1.12
N ILE A 123 0.79 8.77 -1.70
CA ILE A 123 1.30 10.00 -1.09
C ILE A 123 0.17 11.03 -0.95
N MET A 124 -0.57 11.29 -2.03
CA MET A 124 -1.70 12.23 -2.03
C MET A 124 -2.80 11.82 -1.04
N ALA A 125 -3.11 10.52 -0.95
CA ALA A 125 -4.09 9.99 0.00
C ALA A 125 -3.64 10.23 1.45
N ARG A 126 -2.35 10.08 1.74
CA ARG A 126 -1.78 10.34 3.06
C ARG A 126 -1.83 11.83 3.42
N GLU A 127 -1.47 12.71 2.49
CA GLU A 127 -1.55 14.17 2.67
C GLU A 127 -2.97 14.64 2.97
N LYS A 128 -3.98 14.05 2.28
CA LYS A 128 -5.41 14.36 2.48
C LYS A 128 -6.05 13.60 3.64
N GLY A 129 -5.31 12.77 4.35
CA GLY A 129 -5.82 11.96 5.47
C GLY A 129 -6.74 10.79 5.07
N PHE A 130 -6.77 10.42 3.79
CA PHE A 130 -7.57 9.30 3.26
C PHE A 130 -6.82 7.97 3.42
N VAL A 131 -6.64 7.54 4.65
CA VAL A 131 -5.96 6.27 4.95
C VAL A 131 -7.01 5.17 5.10
N ALA A 132 -7.26 4.43 4.01
CA ALA A 132 -8.25 3.35 3.98
C ALA A 132 -7.82 2.13 4.81
N ASP A 133 -6.53 1.83 4.84
CA ASP A 133 -5.92 0.79 5.67
C ASP A 133 -4.84 1.42 6.55
N LYS A 134 -5.05 1.38 7.87
CA LYS A 134 -4.12 1.96 8.84
C LYS A 134 -2.90 1.07 9.12
N ASP A 135 -3.02 -0.23 8.87
CA ASP A 135 -1.96 -1.19 9.19
C ASP A 135 -0.73 -0.98 8.30
N VAL A 136 -0.93 -0.74 6.99
CA VAL A 136 0.17 -0.57 6.04
C VAL A 136 1.00 0.70 6.30
N PRO A 137 0.42 1.90 6.40
CA PRO A 137 1.19 3.10 6.74
C PRO A 137 1.87 3.00 8.10
N THR A 138 1.18 2.45 9.11
CA THR A 138 1.75 2.25 10.45
C THR A 138 2.97 1.34 10.39
N PHE A 139 2.88 0.24 9.62
CA PHE A 139 4.03 -0.65 9.42
C PHE A 139 5.19 0.07 8.74
N ASN A 140 4.93 0.82 7.67
CA ASN A 140 5.95 1.57 6.95
C ASN A 140 6.65 2.61 7.85
N ASP A 141 5.90 3.34 8.66
CA ASP A 141 6.44 4.33 9.59
C ASP A 141 7.32 3.68 10.67
N VAL A 142 6.87 2.56 11.23
CA VAL A 142 7.66 1.80 12.22
C VAL A 142 8.90 1.21 11.58
N PHE A 143 8.77 0.67 10.37
CA PHE A 143 9.88 0.09 9.62
C PHE A 143 10.96 1.13 9.31
N LEU A 144 10.58 2.27 8.73
CA LEU A 144 11.52 3.36 8.42
C LEU A 144 12.15 3.95 9.68
N GLY A 145 11.37 4.13 10.75
CA GLY A 145 11.88 4.55 12.05
C GLY A 145 12.89 3.58 12.64
N ASN A 146 12.65 2.27 12.49
CA ASN A 146 13.56 1.22 12.93
C ASN A 146 14.87 1.25 12.13
N VAL A 147 14.79 1.37 10.80
CA VAL A 147 15.97 1.49 9.93
C VAL A 147 16.75 2.77 10.24
N ARG A 148 16.07 3.90 10.48
CA ARG A 148 16.74 5.17 10.83
C ARG A 148 17.49 5.08 12.15
N SER A 149 16.95 4.38 13.15
CA SER A 149 17.58 4.27 14.48
C SER A 149 18.72 3.27 14.52
N HIS A 150 18.61 2.13 13.84
CA HIS A 150 19.59 1.03 13.91
C HIS A 150 20.49 0.94 12.66
N GLY A 151 20.07 1.55 11.53
CA GLY A 151 20.74 1.45 10.23
C GLY A 151 20.35 0.20 9.45
N ARG A 152 19.64 -0.72 10.06
CA ARG A 152 19.07 -1.95 9.48
C ARG A 152 17.86 -2.39 10.29
N ILE A 153 17.12 -3.33 9.77
CA ILE A 153 15.97 -3.88 10.48
C ILE A 153 16.44 -4.61 11.74
N PHE A 154 15.78 -4.30 12.85
CA PHE A 154 15.90 -5.05 14.10
C PHE A 154 14.49 -5.57 14.45
N GLU A 155 14.30 -6.86 14.29
CA GLU A 155 13.00 -7.52 14.26
C GLU A 155 12.23 -7.36 15.57
N LEU A 156 12.91 -7.46 16.72
CA LEU A 156 12.26 -7.32 18.03
C LEU A 156 11.61 -5.95 18.20
N THR A 157 12.37 -4.88 17.92
CA THR A 157 11.87 -3.51 18.02
C THR A 157 10.77 -3.26 16.99
N LEU A 158 10.91 -3.79 15.77
CA LEU A 158 9.90 -3.66 14.72
C LEU A 158 8.57 -4.25 15.16
N VAL A 159 8.56 -5.50 15.61
CA VAL A 159 7.34 -6.20 16.06
C VAL A 159 6.74 -5.53 17.28
N LEU A 160 7.57 -5.14 18.27
CA LEU A 160 7.10 -4.48 19.48
C LEU A 160 6.40 -3.14 19.17
N TRP A 161 7.07 -2.26 18.42
CA TRP A 161 6.52 -0.96 18.08
C TRP A 161 5.31 -1.04 17.14
N TYR A 162 5.32 -2.00 16.20
CA TYR A 162 4.17 -2.22 15.31
C TYR A 162 2.95 -2.69 16.09
N ASN A 163 3.11 -3.69 16.97
CA ASN A 163 2.00 -4.20 17.80
C ASN A 163 1.47 -3.14 18.76
N LEU A 164 2.35 -2.31 19.31
CA LEU A 164 1.94 -1.21 20.19
C LEU A 164 1.15 -0.14 19.42
N LYS A 165 1.63 0.27 18.24
CA LYS A 165 0.97 1.29 17.41
C LYS A 165 -0.30 0.80 16.72
N SER A 166 -0.38 -0.48 16.37
CA SER A 166 -1.57 -1.09 15.78
C SER A 166 -2.66 -1.42 16.80
N LEU A 167 -2.43 -1.12 18.11
CA LEU A 167 -3.34 -1.42 19.22
C LEU A 167 -3.68 -2.92 19.38
N ASN A 168 -2.84 -3.80 18.84
CA ASN A 168 -3.00 -5.25 18.92
C ASN A 168 -1.75 -5.92 19.52
N PRO A 169 -1.44 -5.68 20.83
CA PRO A 169 -0.19 -6.11 21.44
C PRO A 169 0.01 -7.64 21.47
N PHE A 170 -1.08 -8.40 21.37
CA PHE A 170 -1.05 -9.87 21.48
C PHE A 170 -1.13 -10.60 20.14
N ARG A 171 -1.13 -9.91 19.02
CA ARG A 171 -1.33 -10.49 17.68
C ARG A 171 -0.34 -11.63 17.35
N ASP A 172 0.92 -11.52 17.79
CA ASP A 172 1.99 -12.48 17.48
C ASP A 172 2.63 -13.15 18.72
N VAL A 173 2.03 -12.97 19.90
CA VAL A 173 2.56 -13.50 21.17
C VAL A 173 2.73 -15.02 21.14
N MET A 174 1.83 -15.75 20.48
CA MET A 174 1.93 -17.20 20.34
C MET A 174 3.08 -17.66 19.42
N LYS A 175 3.50 -16.83 18.46
CA LYS A 175 4.56 -17.16 17.49
C LYS A 175 5.94 -16.74 18.00
N GLY A 176 6.02 -15.66 18.79
CA GLY A 176 7.25 -15.08 19.31
C GLY A 176 8.15 -16.08 20.06
N PRO A 177 7.64 -16.79 21.08
CA PRO A 177 8.43 -17.75 21.86
C PRO A 177 9.01 -18.88 21.01
N ARG A 178 8.21 -19.38 20.05
CA ARG A 178 8.65 -20.46 19.14
C ARG A 178 9.77 -20.02 18.20
N MET A 179 9.73 -18.77 17.71
CA MET A 179 10.80 -18.20 16.88
C MET A 179 12.06 -17.91 17.70
N PHE A 180 11.88 -17.45 18.94
CA PHE A 180 12.97 -17.20 19.87
C PHE A 180 13.73 -18.49 20.22
N LEU A 181 13.02 -19.56 20.61
CA LEU A 181 13.60 -20.87 20.89
C LEU A 181 14.37 -21.48 19.70
N LYS A 182 13.98 -21.12 18.48
CA LYS A 182 14.68 -21.52 17.25
C LYS A 182 15.88 -20.64 16.89
N GLY A 183 16.26 -19.68 17.75
CA GLY A 183 17.39 -18.78 17.52
C GLY A 183 17.23 -17.87 16.29
N LYS A 184 16.00 -17.66 15.80
CA LYS A 184 15.75 -16.86 14.57
C LYS A 184 15.64 -15.35 14.84
N ILE A 185 15.54 -14.95 16.10
CA ILE A 185 15.39 -13.55 16.48
C ILE A 185 16.68 -13.13 17.20
N PRO A 186 17.46 -12.21 16.63
CA PRO A 186 18.65 -11.67 17.30
C PRO A 186 18.21 -10.84 18.51
N ILE A 187 18.85 -11.06 19.65
CA ILE A 187 18.57 -10.34 20.92
C ILE A 187 19.20 -8.95 20.89
N PHE A 188 20.38 -8.83 20.26
CA PHE A 188 21.12 -7.57 20.20
C PHE A 188 21.02 -6.93 18.83
N PRO A 189 20.78 -5.60 18.76
CA PRO A 189 20.76 -4.89 17.49
C PRO A 189 22.18 -4.84 16.89
N HIS A 190 22.25 -5.07 15.59
CA HIS A 190 23.47 -4.82 14.83
C HIS A 190 23.42 -3.38 14.33
N TRP A 191 24.31 -2.54 14.82
CA TRP A 191 24.39 -1.13 14.44
C TRP A 191 25.19 -0.95 13.16
N VAL A 192 24.73 -0.03 12.31
CA VAL A 192 25.53 0.43 11.16
C VAL A 192 26.65 1.35 11.66
N ARG A 193 27.86 1.17 11.11
CA ARG A 193 29.03 1.97 11.50
C ARG A 193 28.89 3.45 11.20
N ASP A 194 28.27 3.79 10.07
CA ASP A 194 28.08 5.19 9.64
C ASP A 194 26.62 5.64 9.72
N LYS A 195 26.23 6.11 10.90
CA LYS A 195 24.91 6.71 11.12
C LYS A 195 24.76 8.10 10.49
N ARG A 196 25.88 8.81 10.23
CA ARG A 196 25.82 10.15 9.64
C ARG A 196 25.36 10.09 8.19
N SER A 197 25.98 9.20 7.40
CA SER A 197 25.56 8.97 6.00
C SER A 197 24.12 8.49 5.92
N LEU A 198 23.69 7.60 6.81
CA LEU A 198 22.30 7.16 6.86
C LEU A 198 21.32 8.33 7.11
N ASN A 199 21.57 9.14 8.14
CA ASN A 199 20.72 10.30 8.42
C ASN A 199 20.67 11.27 7.25
N ARG A 200 21.81 11.50 6.57
CA ARG A 200 21.86 12.33 5.37
C ARG A 200 20.97 11.80 4.24
N ILE A 201 20.90 10.48 4.06
CA ILE A 201 19.98 9.87 3.08
C ILE A 201 18.53 10.21 3.41
N PHE A 202 18.12 10.07 4.68
CA PHE A 202 16.77 10.41 5.11
C PHE A 202 16.45 11.90 4.93
N GLU A 203 17.39 12.80 5.23
CA GLU A 203 17.22 14.24 5.04
C GLU A 203 17.09 14.62 3.55
N VAL A 204 17.90 14.03 2.69
CA VAL A 204 17.81 14.26 1.24
C VAL A 204 16.50 13.71 0.67
N ALA A 205 16.07 12.52 1.11
CA ALA A 205 14.80 11.95 0.68
C ALA A 205 13.64 12.86 1.08
N LYS A 206 13.59 13.33 2.34
CA LYS A 206 12.56 14.25 2.83
C LYS A 206 12.50 15.54 2.02
N LYS A 207 13.64 16.18 1.72
CA LYS A 207 13.68 17.39 0.90
C LYS A 207 13.15 17.16 -0.53
N ARG A 208 13.29 15.95 -1.08
CA ARG A 208 12.75 15.62 -2.41
C ARG A 208 11.23 15.41 -2.41
N GLU A 209 10.66 15.05 -1.29
CA GLU A 209 9.19 14.94 -1.14
C GLU A 209 8.53 16.31 -0.99
N GLU A 210 9.28 17.32 -0.51
CA GLU A 210 8.78 18.70 -0.30
C GLU A 210 8.90 19.57 -1.58
N LEU A 211 9.58 19.10 -2.64
CA LEU A 211 9.72 19.74 -3.96
C LEU A 211 8.71 19.20 -4.98
#